data_165859e4be3b4c251ef35840fb19620b
#
_entry.id   165859e4be3b4c251ef35840fb19620b
#
_cell.length_a   1.000
_cell.length_b   1.000
_cell.length_c   1.000
_cell.angle_alpha   90.00
_cell.angle_beta   90.00
_cell.angle_gamma   90.00
#
_symmetry.space_group_name_H-M   'P 1'
#
loop_
_entity.id
_entity.type
_entity.pdbx_description
1 polymer ?
#
loop_
_entity_poly.entity_id
_entity_poly.type
_entity_poly.pdbx_seq_one_letter_code
_entity_poly.pdbx_strand_id
1 'polypeptide(L)'
;MVKTKLSIILLSREYIRSWIDSGLVKSLLESGHFEINIYVNQDLAGLLDRHQEYKVVVLDQTDSTQSAKILNDLSWAIGRTRSLTFQFTFERIFFTDNRIYPIELGIRKSTVWLLRNLRTAIRNIKSKRRILGYSILPRCLTSRIKSNALAQVGKIPIEIKEFNPDWLIIVCNTINPTVVDYLAETRKIGIKTIVAIDNWDNLTSKSVFALTPNYLTVMGRQCVNHAISIHGIDSNSVLPFGLPRFDIYRSLKKDGVPAKNLTPKRVLYAGFSLAHSEKRVVDALADYLDIKYGPGVVEVHYRPHPAPNPRIDDYEIKNSHVDVTEYRDLSRTGMPHMNEEFINALAEANVVVGAPTTLMLEAMLVGRPCVLDITSDKFHRTSAGNAAQRYTHMRDLLAVRDLARGETIDQLISAVNKILDAGTTTVSYEIEHLYDTGGPSYAEQLTSILLA
;
A
#
# COMPACT_ATOMS: atom_id res chain seq x y z
N MET A 1 -33.66 5.90 -19.10
CA MET A 1 -33.41 4.98 -17.98
C MET A 1 -33.09 5.80 -16.74
N VAL A 2 -33.57 5.41 -15.56
CA VAL A 2 -33.16 6.03 -14.29
C VAL A 2 -31.72 5.61 -14.03
N LYS A 3 -30.86 6.57 -13.77
CA LYS A 3 -29.44 6.30 -13.47
C LYS A 3 -29.29 5.83 -12.03
N THR A 4 -28.40 4.87 -11.80
CA THR A 4 -27.97 4.46 -10.46
C THR A 4 -27.11 5.54 -9.82
N LYS A 5 -27.45 5.98 -8.62
CA LYS A 5 -26.75 7.05 -7.91
C LYS A 5 -25.59 6.51 -7.09
N LEU A 6 -24.40 7.04 -7.35
CA LEU A 6 -23.16 6.66 -6.67
C LEU A 6 -22.58 7.80 -5.87
N SER A 7 -22.28 7.55 -4.61
CA SER A 7 -21.42 8.41 -3.77
C SER A 7 -20.05 7.75 -3.62
N ILE A 8 -18.99 8.43 -4.04
CA ILE A 8 -17.61 7.92 -3.97
C ILE A 8 -16.80 8.82 -3.03
N ILE A 9 -16.21 8.25 -2.00
CA ILE A 9 -15.43 8.97 -0.99
C ILE A 9 -13.93 8.77 -1.23
N LEU A 10 -13.22 9.87 -1.56
CA LEU A 10 -11.79 9.91 -1.85
C LEU A 10 -11.09 10.88 -0.89
N LEU A 11 -10.56 10.37 0.22
CA LEU A 11 -9.98 11.18 1.31
C LEU A 11 -8.46 11.27 1.28
N SER A 12 -7.81 10.88 0.19
CA SER A 12 -6.37 11.07 -0.01
C SER A 12 -6.03 11.27 -1.49
N ARG A 13 -4.84 11.82 -1.74
CA ARG A 13 -4.31 11.99 -3.12
C ARG A 13 -4.14 10.67 -3.84
N GLU A 14 -3.71 9.63 -3.12
CA GLU A 14 -3.53 8.30 -3.66
C GLU A 14 -4.85 7.73 -4.20
N TYR A 15 -5.97 8.00 -3.50
CA TYR A 15 -7.29 7.55 -3.96
C TYR A 15 -7.76 8.31 -5.18
N ILE A 16 -7.49 9.63 -5.27
CA ILE A 16 -7.77 10.42 -6.47
C ILE A 16 -6.99 9.82 -7.64
N ARG A 17 -5.70 9.57 -7.49
CA ARG A 17 -4.87 8.93 -8.52
C ARG A 17 -5.40 7.55 -8.92
N SER A 18 -5.78 6.75 -7.94
CA SER A 18 -6.27 5.39 -8.19
C SER A 18 -7.63 5.37 -8.88
N TRP A 19 -8.51 6.35 -8.64
CA TRP A 19 -9.90 6.32 -9.10
C TRP A 19 -10.19 7.33 -10.22
N ILE A 20 -9.55 8.49 -10.20
CA ILE A 20 -9.76 9.55 -11.20
C ILE A 20 -8.70 9.45 -12.30
N ASP A 21 -7.41 9.54 -11.95
CA ASP A 21 -6.34 9.58 -12.93
C ASP A 21 -6.17 8.23 -13.67
N SER A 22 -6.61 7.12 -13.09
CA SER A 22 -6.68 5.81 -13.76
C SER A 22 -7.76 5.73 -14.85
N GLY A 23 -8.67 6.71 -14.91
CA GLY A 23 -9.80 6.71 -15.83
C GLY A 23 -11.02 5.89 -15.35
N LEU A 24 -11.01 5.29 -14.15
CA LEU A 24 -12.13 4.47 -13.65
C LEU A 24 -13.43 5.27 -13.61
N VAL A 25 -13.44 6.45 -12.96
CA VAL A 25 -14.67 7.26 -12.85
C VAL A 25 -15.16 7.72 -14.23
N LYS A 26 -14.24 8.06 -15.12
CA LYS A 26 -14.57 8.38 -16.52
C LYS A 26 -15.27 7.21 -17.21
N SER A 27 -14.72 5.99 -17.11
CA SER A 27 -15.34 4.80 -17.69
C SER A 27 -16.74 4.51 -17.14
N LEU A 28 -16.96 4.72 -15.83
CA LEU A 28 -18.28 4.58 -15.22
C LEU A 28 -19.28 5.60 -15.79
N LEU A 29 -18.86 6.86 -15.98
CA LEU A 29 -19.71 7.92 -16.58
C LEU A 29 -20.03 7.65 -18.04
N GLU A 30 -19.04 7.25 -18.83
CA GLU A 30 -19.20 6.93 -20.26
C GLU A 30 -20.13 5.73 -20.48
N SER A 31 -20.31 4.84 -19.49
CA SER A 31 -21.30 3.78 -19.56
C SER A 31 -22.75 4.29 -19.60
N GLY A 32 -22.99 5.54 -19.21
CA GLY A 32 -24.31 6.18 -19.20
C GLY A 32 -25.26 5.70 -18.07
N HIS A 33 -24.86 4.72 -17.26
CA HIS A 33 -25.71 4.10 -16.24
C HIS A 33 -25.72 4.83 -14.91
N PHE A 34 -24.75 5.72 -14.64
CA PHE A 34 -24.51 6.27 -13.31
C PHE A 34 -24.65 7.79 -13.24
N GLU A 35 -25.12 8.26 -12.08
CA GLU A 35 -25.02 9.64 -11.59
C GLU A 35 -24.05 9.64 -10.42
N ILE A 36 -22.92 10.37 -10.52
CA ILE A 36 -21.81 10.24 -9.58
C ILE A 36 -21.55 11.54 -8.84
N ASN A 37 -21.54 11.47 -7.50
CA ASN A 37 -21.01 12.49 -6.62
C ASN A 37 -19.69 12.00 -5.99
N ILE A 38 -18.64 12.83 -6.06
CA ILE A 38 -17.34 12.56 -5.45
C ILE A 38 -17.16 13.44 -4.22
N TYR A 39 -16.87 12.81 -3.11
CA TYR A 39 -16.71 13.47 -1.81
C TYR A 39 -15.25 13.49 -1.41
N VAL A 40 -14.71 14.68 -1.16
CA VAL A 40 -13.30 14.91 -0.82
C VAL A 40 -13.15 15.90 0.33
N ASN A 41 -12.00 15.89 0.99
CA ASN A 41 -11.64 16.94 1.92
C ASN A 41 -11.30 18.25 1.18
N GLN A 42 -11.38 19.39 1.88
CA GLN A 42 -11.12 20.73 1.34
C GLN A 42 -9.75 20.85 0.65
N ASP A 43 -8.71 20.23 1.22
CA ASP A 43 -7.33 20.27 0.68
C ASP A 43 -7.16 19.47 -0.62
N LEU A 44 -8.11 18.61 -0.95
CA LEU A 44 -8.09 17.77 -2.16
C LEU A 44 -8.98 18.31 -3.29
N ALA A 45 -9.91 19.20 -2.98
CA ALA A 45 -10.89 19.69 -3.96
C ALA A 45 -10.25 20.36 -5.19
N GLY A 46 -9.10 21.03 -5.00
CA GLY A 46 -8.37 21.70 -6.08
C GLY A 46 -7.64 20.75 -7.04
N LEU A 47 -7.57 19.46 -6.70
CA LEU A 47 -6.95 18.43 -7.56
C LEU A 47 -7.93 17.84 -8.57
N LEU A 48 -9.23 18.09 -8.39
CA LEU A 48 -10.27 17.56 -9.26
C LEU A 48 -10.64 18.58 -10.33
N ASP A 49 -10.71 18.12 -11.57
CA ASP A 49 -11.16 18.93 -12.67
C ASP A 49 -12.64 19.24 -12.51
N ARG A 50 -12.99 20.54 -12.51
CA ARG A 50 -14.36 21.03 -12.32
C ARG A 50 -15.22 20.91 -13.60
N HIS A 51 -14.64 20.53 -14.73
CA HIS A 51 -15.35 20.35 -16.00
C HIS A 51 -15.78 18.90 -16.28
N GLN A 52 -15.66 18.03 -15.26
CA GLN A 52 -16.06 16.63 -15.37
C GLN A 52 -17.58 16.46 -15.18
N GLU A 53 -18.15 15.41 -15.72
CA GLU A 53 -19.58 15.08 -15.64
C GLU A 53 -20.02 14.58 -14.24
N TYR A 54 -19.18 14.71 -13.23
CA TYR A 54 -19.48 14.37 -11.84
C TYR A 54 -19.47 15.61 -10.95
N LYS A 55 -20.27 15.57 -9.89
CA LYS A 55 -20.28 16.64 -8.90
C LYS A 55 -19.23 16.39 -7.82
N VAL A 56 -18.36 17.38 -7.61
CA VAL A 56 -17.43 17.38 -6.47
C VAL A 56 -18.09 18.03 -5.28
N VAL A 57 -18.12 17.33 -4.15
CA VAL A 57 -18.67 17.79 -2.88
C VAL A 57 -17.53 17.82 -1.85
N VAL A 58 -17.30 18.99 -1.30
CA VAL A 58 -16.29 19.17 -0.25
C VAL A 58 -16.91 18.80 1.08
N LEU A 59 -16.28 17.85 1.76
CA LEU A 59 -16.69 17.47 3.12
C LEU A 59 -16.07 18.42 4.13
N ASP A 60 -16.90 18.99 4.96
CA ASP A 60 -16.43 19.57 6.21
C ASP A 60 -15.82 18.45 7.07
N GLN A 61 -14.70 18.72 7.75
CA GLN A 61 -14.07 17.74 8.62
C GLN A 61 -15.06 17.28 9.68
N THR A 62 -15.73 16.17 9.43
CA THR A 62 -16.65 15.60 10.39
C THR A 62 -15.88 14.74 11.36
N ASP A 63 -15.78 15.18 12.60
CA ASP A 63 -15.26 14.34 13.68
C ASP A 63 -16.08 13.04 13.79
N SER A 64 -15.36 11.93 13.85
CA SER A 64 -15.98 10.62 14.09
C SER A 64 -16.62 10.57 15.46
N THR A 65 -17.71 9.80 15.59
CA THR A 65 -18.37 9.59 16.87
C THR A 65 -17.44 8.95 17.89
N GLN A 66 -17.68 9.17 19.17
CA GLN A 66 -16.91 8.53 20.25
C GLN A 66 -17.04 6.99 20.17
N SER A 67 -18.21 6.50 19.79
CA SER A 67 -18.49 5.07 19.63
C SER A 67 -17.69 4.46 18.47
N ALA A 68 -17.53 5.16 17.35
CA ALA A 68 -16.68 4.73 16.24
C ALA A 68 -15.20 4.69 16.66
N LYS A 69 -14.73 5.68 17.43
CA LYS A 69 -13.36 5.69 17.99
C LYS A 69 -13.13 4.50 18.94
N ILE A 70 -14.10 4.14 19.77
CA ILE A 70 -14.05 2.96 20.64
C ILE A 70 -13.99 1.67 19.82
N LEU A 71 -14.85 1.51 18.83
CA LEU A 71 -14.89 0.33 17.96
C LEU A 71 -13.58 0.16 17.18
N ASN A 72 -13.02 1.25 16.69
CA ASN A 72 -11.73 1.23 16.00
C ASN A 72 -10.58 0.82 16.96
N ASP A 73 -10.53 1.35 18.17
CA ASP A 73 -9.51 0.99 19.17
C ASP A 73 -9.64 -0.50 19.59
N LEU A 74 -10.87 -1.01 19.76
CA LEU A 74 -11.15 -2.44 19.98
C LEU A 74 -10.68 -3.31 18.82
N SER A 75 -10.92 -2.86 17.59
CA SER A 75 -10.52 -3.57 16.37
C SER A 75 -8.99 -3.69 16.28
N TRP A 76 -8.25 -2.66 16.65
CA TRP A 76 -6.80 -2.72 16.77
C TRP A 76 -6.34 -3.74 17.82
N ALA A 77 -6.98 -3.73 18.99
CA ALA A 77 -6.67 -4.66 20.08
C ALA A 77 -6.91 -6.13 19.69
N ILE A 78 -7.99 -6.40 18.92
CA ILE A 78 -8.32 -7.74 18.41
C ILE A 78 -7.34 -8.14 17.29
N GLY A 79 -7.08 -7.24 16.35
CA GLY A 79 -6.24 -7.49 15.17
C GLY A 79 -4.84 -7.99 15.51
N ARG A 80 -4.25 -7.51 16.61
CA ARG A 80 -2.88 -7.88 17.03
C ARG A 80 -2.65 -9.40 17.15
N THR A 81 -3.70 -10.18 17.43
CA THR A 81 -3.61 -11.64 17.60
C THR A 81 -3.89 -12.41 16.31
N ARG A 82 -4.27 -11.73 15.22
CA ARG A 82 -4.74 -12.37 13.99
C ARG A 82 -3.71 -12.40 12.87
N SER A 83 -2.67 -11.57 12.95
CA SER A 83 -1.62 -11.52 11.93
C SER A 83 -0.27 -11.16 12.54
N LEU A 84 0.82 -11.74 12.02
CA LEU A 84 2.18 -11.40 12.43
C LEU A 84 2.51 -9.93 12.14
N THR A 85 1.99 -9.39 11.05
CA THR A 85 2.16 -7.97 10.71
C THR A 85 1.52 -7.07 11.76
N PHE A 86 0.33 -7.41 12.25
CA PHE A 86 -0.31 -6.66 13.34
C PHE A 86 0.45 -6.78 14.66
N GLN A 87 0.99 -7.96 14.99
CA GLN A 87 1.84 -8.13 16.16
C GLN A 87 3.06 -7.22 16.06
N PHE A 88 3.76 -7.23 14.94
CA PHE A 88 4.93 -6.39 14.71
C PHE A 88 4.58 -4.90 14.76
N THR A 89 3.47 -4.49 14.15
CA THR A 89 2.98 -3.10 14.21
C THR A 89 2.64 -2.70 15.65
N PHE A 90 2.07 -3.60 16.43
CA PHE A 90 1.75 -3.37 17.85
C PHE A 90 3.03 -3.23 18.70
N GLU A 91 4.05 -4.05 18.48
CA GLU A 91 5.36 -3.94 19.14
C GLU A 91 6.01 -2.55 18.88
N ARG A 92 5.77 -1.95 17.72
CA ARG A 92 6.26 -0.60 17.38
C ARG A 92 5.66 0.51 18.25
N ILE A 93 4.59 0.25 19.01
CA ILE A 93 4.08 1.19 20.03
C ILE A 93 5.15 1.41 21.11
N PHE A 94 5.90 0.37 21.46
CA PHE A 94 6.94 0.44 22.47
C PHE A 94 8.30 0.88 21.93
N PHE A 95 8.56 0.59 20.64
CA PHE A 95 9.84 0.84 20.00
C PHE A 95 9.66 1.77 18.79
N THR A 96 9.66 3.08 19.03
CA THR A 96 9.50 4.07 17.96
C THR A 96 10.78 4.35 17.21
N ASP A 97 11.93 4.06 17.79
CA ASP A 97 13.18 4.03 17.03
C ASP A 97 13.24 2.68 16.31
N ASN A 98 13.16 2.72 14.98
CA ASN A 98 13.26 1.53 14.14
C ASN A 98 14.65 0.88 14.19
N ARG A 99 15.60 1.45 14.93
CA ARG A 99 16.95 0.91 15.04
C ARG A 99 16.97 -0.25 16.01
N ILE A 100 17.55 -1.38 15.59
CA ILE A 100 18.04 -2.41 16.47
C ILE A 100 19.31 -1.81 17.11
N TYR A 101 19.34 -1.81 18.43
CA TYR A 101 20.47 -1.25 19.13
C TYR A 101 21.73 -2.09 18.89
N PRO A 102 22.81 -1.56 18.28
CA PRO A 102 24.09 -2.26 18.25
C PRO A 102 24.86 -1.95 19.55
N ILE A 103 25.20 -3.00 20.27
CA ILE A 103 26.08 -2.95 21.46
C ILE A 103 27.39 -2.20 21.16
N GLU A 104 27.79 -2.15 19.89
CA GLU A 104 28.97 -1.48 19.36
C GLU A 104 28.99 0.06 19.50
N LEU A 105 27.86 0.72 19.78
CA LEU A 105 27.80 2.19 19.91
C LEU A 105 28.35 2.76 21.22
N GLY A 106 28.76 1.91 22.15
CA GLY A 106 29.31 2.30 23.45
C GLY A 106 28.26 2.75 24.48
N ILE A 107 28.61 2.65 25.77
CA ILE A 107 27.70 2.81 26.92
C ILE A 107 26.94 4.14 26.93
N ARG A 108 27.58 5.26 26.60
CA ARG A 108 26.99 6.60 26.63
C ARG A 108 25.88 6.77 25.60
N LYS A 109 26.09 6.32 24.38
CA LYS A 109 25.06 6.36 23.32
C LYS A 109 23.91 5.39 23.61
N SER A 110 24.24 4.26 24.26
CA SER A 110 23.28 3.26 24.76
C SER A 110 22.28 3.86 25.74
N THR A 111 22.78 4.57 26.71
CA THR A 111 21.98 5.17 27.77
C THR A 111 21.05 6.25 27.20
N VAL A 112 21.55 7.10 26.32
CA VAL A 112 20.76 8.13 25.64
C VAL A 112 19.66 7.49 24.79
N TRP A 113 19.97 6.44 24.02
CA TRP A 113 19.01 5.68 23.22
C TRP A 113 17.91 5.04 24.12
N LEU A 114 18.31 4.39 25.21
CA LEU A 114 17.38 3.77 26.16
C LEU A 114 16.42 4.80 26.75
N LEU A 115 16.93 5.94 27.22
CA LEU A 115 16.12 7.02 27.78
C LEU A 115 15.17 7.61 26.74
N ARG A 116 15.63 7.78 25.49
CA ARG A 116 14.80 8.26 24.40
C ARG A 116 13.67 7.29 24.07
N ASN A 117 13.98 5.99 23.98
CA ASN A 117 12.98 4.95 23.74
C ASN A 117 11.99 4.85 24.88
N LEU A 118 12.46 4.92 26.14
CA LEU A 118 11.58 4.91 27.31
C LEU A 118 10.62 6.10 27.31
N ARG A 119 11.11 7.32 27.06
CA ARG A 119 10.25 8.52 26.95
C ARG A 119 9.21 8.37 25.83
N THR A 120 9.61 7.80 24.72
CA THR A 120 8.71 7.62 23.58
C THR A 120 7.72 6.49 23.81
N ALA A 121 8.15 5.40 24.47
CA ALA A 121 7.25 4.34 24.91
C ALA A 121 6.18 4.89 25.88
N ILE A 122 6.58 5.69 26.87
CA ILE A 122 5.64 6.33 27.82
C ILE A 122 4.65 7.22 27.08
N ARG A 123 5.11 8.05 26.14
CA ARG A 123 4.24 8.91 25.32
C ARG A 123 3.26 8.09 24.49
N ASN A 124 3.73 7.04 23.85
CA ASN A 124 2.91 6.16 23.01
C ASN A 124 1.92 5.35 23.83
N ILE A 125 2.31 4.86 25.02
CA ILE A 125 1.41 4.22 25.98
C ILE A 125 0.29 5.21 26.35
N LYS A 126 0.60 6.46 26.68
CA LYS A 126 -0.40 7.47 26.99
C LYS A 126 -1.37 7.72 25.82
N SER A 127 -0.84 7.84 24.58
CA SER A 127 -1.67 8.08 23.39
C SER A 127 -2.50 6.87 22.97
N LYS A 128 -2.01 5.66 23.19
CA LYS A 128 -2.64 4.38 22.83
C LYS A 128 -3.22 3.61 24.02
N ARG A 129 -3.39 4.28 25.17
CA ARG A 129 -3.85 3.66 26.42
C ARG A 129 -5.14 2.85 26.29
N ARG A 130 -6.08 3.29 25.43
CA ARG A 130 -7.34 2.54 25.21
C ARG A 130 -7.09 1.23 24.49
N ILE A 131 -6.29 1.21 23.42
CA ILE A 131 -5.95 -0.01 22.69
C ILE A 131 -5.24 -1.00 23.61
N LEU A 132 -4.28 -0.53 24.39
CA LEU A 132 -3.58 -1.36 25.38
C LEU A 132 -4.53 -1.90 26.44
N GLY A 133 -5.41 -1.04 26.99
CA GLY A 133 -6.43 -1.44 27.94
C GLY A 133 -7.34 -2.53 27.39
N TYR A 134 -7.90 -2.35 26.20
CA TYR A 134 -8.74 -3.37 25.55
C TYR A 134 -7.99 -4.67 25.27
N SER A 135 -6.67 -4.61 25.09
CA SER A 135 -5.84 -5.78 24.83
C SER A 135 -5.69 -6.71 26.02
N ILE A 136 -5.90 -6.22 27.24
CA ILE A 136 -5.80 -6.99 28.49
C ILE A 136 -7.15 -7.30 29.12
N LEU A 137 -8.24 -6.70 28.64
CA LEU A 137 -9.57 -6.93 29.18
C LEU A 137 -10.10 -8.35 28.84
N PRO A 138 -10.87 -8.98 29.75
CA PRO A 138 -11.58 -10.21 29.45
C PRO A 138 -12.53 -10.06 28.25
N ARG A 139 -12.71 -11.15 27.49
CA ARG A 139 -13.55 -11.15 26.28
C ARG A 139 -15.01 -10.73 26.54
N CYS A 140 -15.57 -11.08 27.69
CA CYS A 140 -16.92 -10.70 28.09
C CYS A 140 -17.08 -9.17 28.20
N LEU A 141 -16.08 -8.48 28.79
CA LEU A 141 -16.10 -7.02 28.91
C LEU A 141 -15.90 -6.34 27.56
N THR A 142 -14.96 -6.82 26.74
CA THR A 142 -14.75 -6.26 25.39
C THR A 142 -15.98 -6.46 24.51
N SER A 143 -16.68 -7.58 24.62
CA SER A 143 -17.95 -7.83 23.91
C SER A 143 -19.05 -6.87 24.36
N ARG A 144 -19.17 -6.60 25.66
CA ARG A 144 -20.18 -5.64 26.19
C ARG A 144 -19.88 -4.21 25.74
N ILE A 145 -18.62 -3.79 25.78
CA ILE A 145 -18.18 -2.48 25.27
C ILE A 145 -18.48 -2.37 23.78
N LYS A 146 -18.20 -3.42 23.01
CA LYS A 146 -18.49 -3.49 21.58
C LYS A 146 -19.98 -3.34 21.31
N SER A 147 -20.85 -4.07 22.00
CA SER A 147 -22.30 -4.00 21.82
C SER A 147 -22.85 -2.60 22.13
N ASN A 148 -22.41 -1.99 23.25
CA ASN A 148 -22.83 -0.64 23.61
C ASN A 148 -22.38 0.41 22.58
N ALA A 149 -21.16 0.30 22.07
CA ALA A 149 -20.66 1.21 21.04
C ALA A 149 -21.41 1.02 19.70
N LEU A 150 -21.72 -0.22 19.31
CA LEU A 150 -22.51 -0.53 18.11
C LEU A 150 -23.93 0.06 18.14
N ALA A 151 -24.54 0.17 19.32
CA ALA A 151 -25.87 0.78 19.47
C ALA A 151 -25.88 2.31 19.25
N GLN A 152 -24.73 2.97 19.40
CA GLN A 152 -24.61 4.43 19.37
C GLN A 152 -23.77 4.95 18.19
N VAL A 153 -23.16 4.07 17.41
CA VAL A 153 -22.33 4.44 16.27
C VAL A 153 -23.18 4.79 15.04
N GLY A 154 -22.67 5.66 14.20
CA GLY A 154 -23.24 6.02 12.91
C GLY A 154 -23.39 7.53 12.77
N LYS A 155 -22.70 8.05 11.77
CA LYS A 155 -22.75 9.43 11.31
C LYS A 155 -22.31 9.45 9.86
N ILE A 156 -23.02 10.19 9.03
CA ILE A 156 -22.67 10.41 7.63
C ILE A 156 -22.93 11.89 7.30
N PRO A 157 -22.15 12.51 6.40
CA PRO A 157 -22.40 13.88 5.93
C PRO A 157 -23.82 14.05 5.40
N ILE A 158 -24.42 15.22 5.65
CA ILE A 158 -25.80 15.52 5.24
C ILE A 158 -25.93 15.49 3.71
N GLU A 159 -24.91 15.91 3.01
CA GLU A 159 -24.86 15.96 1.54
C GLU A 159 -25.02 14.55 0.92
N ILE A 160 -24.52 13.51 1.60
CA ILE A 160 -24.72 12.12 1.16
C ILE A 160 -26.16 11.70 1.41
N LYS A 161 -26.77 12.09 2.56
CA LYS A 161 -28.18 11.79 2.85
C LYS A 161 -29.12 12.48 1.86
N GLU A 162 -28.86 13.75 1.55
CA GLU A 162 -29.67 14.52 0.60
C GLU A 162 -29.57 13.98 -0.83
N PHE A 163 -28.39 13.54 -1.25
CA PHE A 163 -28.21 12.91 -2.55
C PHE A 163 -28.93 11.57 -2.62
N ASN A 164 -29.06 10.88 -1.48
CA ASN A 164 -29.70 9.56 -1.34
C ASN A 164 -29.19 8.55 -2.38
N PRO A 165 -27.90 8.16 -2.31
CA PRO A 165 -27.32 7.25 -3.29
C PRO A 165 -27.82 5.81 -3.11
N ASP A 166 -27.84 5.06 -4.20
CA ASP A 166 -28.06 3.60 -4.17
C ASP A 166 -26.85 2.90 -3.57
N TRP A 167 -25.66 3.41 -3.85
CA TRP A 167 -24.39 2.88 -3.38
C TRP A 167 -23.46 3.96 -2.82
N LEU A 168 -22.88 3.65 -1.66
CA LEU A 168 -21.76 4.40 -1.10
C LEU A 168 -20.46 3.59 -1.27
N ILE A 169 -19.52 4.12 -2.03
CA ILE A 169 -18.19 3.53 -2.22
C ILE A 169 -17.18 4.30 -1.37
N ILE A 170 -16.49 3.58 -0.49
CA ILE A 170 -15.48 4.16 0.41
C ILE A 170 -14.12 3.58 0.03
N VAL A 171 -13.26 4.42 -0.54
CA VAL A 171 -11.88 4.01 -0.84
C VAL A 171 -11.03 4.22 0.40
N CYS A 172 -10.34 3.18 0.85
CA CYS A 172 -9.50 3.30 2.03
C CYS A 172 -8.30 2.36 2.04
N ASN A 173 -7.18 2.85 2.59
CA ASN A 173 -6.01 2.06 2.93
C ASN A 173 -5.96 1.72 4.43
N THR A 174 -6.80 2.37 5.22
CA THR A 174 -6.83 2.24 6.68
C THR A 174 -8.28 2.24 7.14
N ILE A 175 -8.67 1.19 7.86
CA ILE A 175 -9.96 1.15 8.51
C ILE A 175 -9.88 2.10 9.71
N ASN A 176 -10.60 3.20 9.64
CA ASN A 176 -10.56 4.28 10.63
C ASN A 176 -11.96 4.53 11.21
N PRO A 177 -12.11 5.36 12.27
CA PRO A 177 -13.41 5.63 12.88
C PRO A 177 -14.45 6.19 11.90
N THR A 178 -14.05 7.00 10.92
CA THR A 178 -14.97 7.55 9.91
C THR A 178 -15.60 6.45 9.06
N VAL A 179 -14.82 5.47 8.62
CA VAL A 179 -15.34 4.30 7.89
C VAL A 179 -16.34 3.54 8.74
N VAL A 180 -16.06 3.37 10.05
CA VAL A 180 -16.97 2.68 10.97
C VAL A 180 -18.31 3.42 11.10
N ASP A 181 -18.27 4.76 11.23
CA ASP A 181 -19.48 5.60 11.29
C ASP A 181 -20.29 5.48 10.00
N TYR A 182 -19.65 5.57 8.84
CA TYR A 182 -20.31 5.50 7.54
C TYR A 182 -20.99 4.14 7.33
N LEU A 183 -20.30 3.04 7.61
CA LEU A 183 -20.86 1.69 7.51
C LEU A 183 -22.04 1.47 8.47
N ALA A 184 -21.99 2.05 9.67
CA ALA A 184 -23.06 1.94 10.63
C ALA A 184 -24.30 2.73 10.19
N GLU A 185 -24.12 3.96 9.72
CA GLU A 185 -25.23 4.82 9.33
C GLU A 185 -25.90 4.35 8.04
N THR A 186 -25.11 4.00 7.01
CA THR A 186 -25.65 3.48 5.74
C THR A 186 -26.47 2.22 5.94
N ARG A 187 -26.06 1.35 6.86
CA ARG A 187 -26.84 0.16 7.23
C ARG A 187 -28.21 0.53 7.83
N LYS A 188 -28.31 1.61 8.64
CA LYS A 188 -29.55 2.07 9.23
C LYS A 188 -30.53 2.64 8.20
N ILE A 189 -30.00 3.34 7.19
CA ILE A 189 -30.81 4.03 6.17
C ILE A 189 -30.93 3.24 4.86
N GLY A 190 -30.40 2.02 4.80
CA GLY A 190 -30.59 1.11 3.68
C GLY A 190 -29.71 1.35 2.45
N ILE A 191 -28.68 2.19 2.54
CA ILE A 191 -27.72 2.43 1.45
C ILE A 191 -26.72 1.26 1.38
N LYS A 192 -26.59 0.64 0.19
CA LYS A 192 -25.60 -0.41 -0.04
C LYS A 192 -24.17 0.17 -0.03
N THR A 193 -23.21 -0.61 0.47
CA THR A 193 -21.82 -0.14 0.63
C THR A 193 -20.80 -1.03 -0.04
N ILE A 194 -19.83 -0.39 -0.70
CA ILE A 194 -18.61 -1.04 -1.15
C ILE A 194 -17.42 -0.36 -0.43
N VAL A 195 -16.58 -1.15 0.22
CA VAL A 195 -15.27 -0.66 0.67
C VAL A 195 -14.22 -1.14 -0.32
N ALA A 196 -13.50 -0.20 -0.92
CA ALA A 196 -12.43 -0.51 -1.86
C ALA A 196 -11.07 -0.38 -1.16
N ILE A 197 -10.37 -1.50 -1.04
CA ILE A 197 -9.02 -1.55 -0.45
C ILE A 197 -8.00 -1.16 -1.50
N ASP A 198 -7.24 -0.09 -1.22
CA ASP A 198 -6.35 0.53 -2.21
C ASP A 198 -4.95 -0.11 -2.30
N ASN A 199 -4.58 -1.04 -1.41
CA ASN A 199 -3.27 -1.69 -1.48
C ASN A 199 -3.28 -3.11 -0.88
N TRP A 200 -2.34 -3.93 -1.34
CA TRP A 200 -2.24 -5.35 -1.01
C TRP A 200 -1.93 -5.65 0.47
N ASP A 201 -1.22 -4.73 1.17
CA ASP A 201 -0.81 -4.89 2.57
C ASP A 201 -1.90 -4.50 3.57
N ASN A 202 -2.92 -3.76 3.15
CA ASN A 202 -3.84 -3.06 4.04
C ASN A 202 -4.60 -3.99 4.98
N LEU A 203 -5.02 -5.15 4.49
CA LEU A 203 -5.76 -6.14 5.28
C LEU A 203 -4.90 -6.88 6.31
N THR A 204 -3.58 -6.76 6.24
CA THR A 204 -2.65 -7.42 7.18
C THR A 204 -1.95 -6.44 8.11
N SER A 205 -1.81 -5.18 7.71
CA SER A 205 -0.98 -4.16 8.38
C SER A 205 -1.78 -3.08 9.10
N LYS A 206 -3.07 -2.97 8.83
CA LYS A 206 -3.97 -1.97 9.41
C LYS A 206 -4.93 -2.61 10.43
N SER A 207 -5.95 -1.88 10.87
CA SER A 207 -6.97 -2.39 11.80
C SER A 207 -7.83 -3.49 11.17
N VAL A 208 -8.51 -4.31 11.98
CA VAL A 208 -9.56 -5.21 11.50
C VAL A 208 -10.90 -4.49 11.41
N PHE A 209 -11.81 -4.99 10.55
CA PHE A 209 -13.15 -4.45 10.43
C PHE A 209 -13.97 -4.62 11.72
N ALA A 210 -14.49 -3.52 12.26
CA ALA A 210 -15.47 -3.55 13.35
C ALA A 210 -16.88 -3.84 12.81
N LEU A 211 -17.16 -3.32 11.61
CA LEU A 211 -18.36 -3.53 10.80
C LEU A 211 -17.95 -3.90 9.38
N THR A 212 -18.61 -4.85 8.77
CA THR A 212 -18.36 -5.28 7.39
C THR A 212 -19.21 -4.50 6.40
N PRO A 213 -18.69 -4.12 5.21
CA PRO A 213 -19.53 -3.57 4.12
C PRO A 213 -20.40 -4.65 3.48
N ASN A 214 -21.27 -4.28 2.54
CA ASN A 214 -21.98 -5.25 1.69
C ASN A 214 -20.97 -5.97 0.78
N TYR A 215 -20.05 -5.22 0.17
CA TYR A 215 -18.95 -5.78 -0.60
C TYR A 215 -17.62 -5.14 -0.25
N LEU A 216 -16.56 -5.93 -0.34
CA LEU A 216 -15.17 -5.52 -0.18
C LEU A 216 -14.41 -5.81 -1.46
N THR A 217 -13.93 -4.79 -2.18
CA THR A 217 -13.04 -5.02 -3.33
C THR A 217 -11.59 -5.03 -2.88
N VAL A 218 -10.83 -5.98 -3.40
CA VAL A 218 -9.45 -6.25 -3.02
C VAL A 218 -8.57 -6.56 -4.23
N MET A 219 -7.26 -6.46 -4.05
CA MET A 219 -6.29 -6.57 -5.13
C MET A 219 -6.28 -7.95 -5.81
N GLY A 220 -6.32 -9.03 -5.04
CA GLY A 220 -6.23 -10.39 -5.60
C GLY A 220 -6.63 -11.45 -4.60
N ARG A 221 -6.46 -12.71 -4.98
CA ARG A 221 -6.87 -13.88 -4.19
C ARG A 221 -6.19 -13.97 -2.83
N GLN A 222 -4.93 -13.55 -2.72
CA GLN A 222 -4.25 -13.38 -1.43
C GLN A 222 -5.03 -12.48 -0.48
N CYS A 223 -5.48 -11.31 -0.97
CA CYS A 223 -6.25 -10.38 -0.17
C CYS A 223 -7.64 -10.91 0.20
N VAL A 224 -8.27 -11.74 -0.66
CA VAL A 224 -9.49 -12.49 -0.30
C VAL A 224 -9.23 -13.38 0.92
N ASN A 225 -8.15 -14.15 0.90
CA ASN A 225 -7.78 -15.02 2.02
C ASN A 225 -7.52 -14.22 3.31
N HIS A 226 -6.91 -13.04 3.20
CA HIS A 226 -6.73 -12.15 4.36
C HIS A 226 -8.05 -11.58 4.87
N ALA A 227 -8.96 -11.17 3.99
CA ALA A 227 -10.29 -10.68 4.36
C ALA A 227 -11.08 -11.72 5.14
N ILE A 228 -11.05 -12.97 4.70
CA ILE A 228 -11.74 -14.08 5.36
C ILE A 228 -11.06 -14.44 6.70
N SER A 229 -9.75 -14.73 6.65
CA SER A 229 -9.03 -15.30 7.80
C SER A 229 -8.75 -14.29 8.91
N ILE A 230 -8.43 -13.04 8.57
CA ILE A 230 -8.05 -12.00 9.53
C ILE A 230 -9.27 -11.18 9.96
N HIS A 231 -10.14 -10.80 9.01
CA HIS A 231 -11.26 -9.91 9.27
C HIS A 231 -12.57 -10.64 9.51
N GLY A 232 -12.70 -11.92 9.12
CA GLY A 232 -13.93 -12.71 9.25
C GLY A 232 -15.04 -12.23 8.34
N ILE A 233 -14.70 -11.71 7.15
CA ILE A 233 -15.67 -11.29 6.14
C ILE A 233 -16.12 -12.52 5.36
N ASP A 234 -17.42 -12.58 5.02
CA ASP A 234 -17.98 -13.63 4.18
C ASP A 234 -17.32 -13.66 2.80
N SER A 235 -16.95 -14.84 2.33
CA SER A 235 -16.26 -15.00 1.04
C SER A 235 -17.05 -14.45 -0.14
N ASN A 236 -18.39 -14.52 -0.10
CA ASN A 236 -19.26 -14.01 -1.17
C ASN A 236 -19.33 -12.49 -1.21
N SER A 237 -18.88 -11.83 -0.14
CA SER A 237 -18.78 -10.37 -0.05
C SER A 237 -17.41 -9.82 -0.41
N VAL A 238 -16.42 -10.68 -0.71
CA VAL A 238 -15.05 -10.23 -1.05
C VAL A 238 -14.79 -10.45 -2.52
N LEU A 239 -14.50 -9.37 -3.24
CA LEU A 239 -14.40 -9.31 -4.69
C LEU A 239 -12.95 -8.99 -5.12
N PRO A 240 -12.22 -9.92 -5.75
CA PRO A 240 -10.84 -9.71 -6.18
C PRO A 240 -10.75 -8.93 -7.50
N PHE A 241 -11.25 -7.70 -7.53
CA PHE A 241 -11.33 -6.88 -8.74
C PHE A 241 -9.98 -6.33 -9.20
N GLY A 242 -8.97 -6.39 -8.35
CA GLY A 242 -7.71 -5.71 -8.60
C GLY A 242 -7.69 -4.31 -7.98
N LEU A 243 -6.86 -3.46 -8.57
CA LEU A 243 -6.76 -2.03 -8.23
C LEU A 243 -7.02 -1.21 -9.50
N PRO A 244 -7.81 -0.13 -9.46
CA PRO A 244 -8.08 0.66 -10.67
C PRO A 244 -6.80 1.13 -11.38
N ARG A 245 -5.80 1.59 -10.63
CA ARG A 245 -4.51 2.03 -11.18
C ARG A 245 -3.67 0.90 -11.80
N PHE A 246 -4.05 -0.36 -11.58
CA PHE A 246 -3.36 -1.53 -12.15
C PHE A 246 -4.01 -2.06 -13.42
N ASP A 247 -5.16 -1.52 -13.83
CA ASP A 247 -5.83 -1.96 -15.06
C ASP A 247 -4.96 -1.73 -16.32
N ILE A 248 -4.03 -0.77 -16.26
CA ILE A 248 -3.03 -0.57 -17.31
C ILE A 248 -2.18 -1.84 -17.55
N TYR A 249 -1.86 -2.61 -16.52
CA TYR A 249 -1.08 -3.85 -16.66
C TYR A 249 -1.88 -4.97 -17.34
N ARG A 250 -3.22 -4.91 -17.33
CA ARG A 250 -4.07 -5.84 -18.10
C ARG A 250 -3.94 -5.61 -19.60
N SER A 251 -3.88 -4.36 -20.03
CA SER A 251 -3.65 -4.03 -21.44
C SER A 251 -2.22 -4.36 -21.87
N LEU A 252 -1.23 -4.01 -21.05
CA LEU A 252 0.17 -4.28 -21.33
C LEU A 252 0.48 -5.78 -21.44
N LYS A 253 -0.21 -6.66 -20.70
CA LYS A 253 -0.03 -8.10 -20.81
C LYS A 253 -0.44 -8.63 -22.19
N LYS A 254 -1.45 -8.01 -22.84
CA LYS A 254 -1.88 -8.40 -24.19
C LYS A 254 -0.85 -8.00 -25.25
N ASP A 255 -0.29 -6.81 -25.13
CA ASP A 255 0.59 -6.22 -26.15
C ASP A 255 2.08 -6.47 -25.85
N GLY A 256 2.39 -6.89 -24.61
CA GLY A 256 3.74 -6.99 -24.07
C GLY A 256 4.40 -5.62 -23.87
N VAL A 257 5.36 -5.53 -22.99
CA VAL A 257 6.23 -4.35 -22.91
C VAL A 257 7.60 -4.76 -23.44
N PRO A 258 7.95 -4.37 -24.69
CA PRO A 258 9.24 -4.73 -25.23
C PRO A 258 10.36 -4.18 -24.35
N ALA A 259 11.33 -5.04 -24.05
CA ALA A 259 12.54 -4.59 -23.40
C ALA A 259 13.28 -3.62 -24.32
N LYS A 260 13.58 -2.44 -23.81
CA LYS A 260 14.47 -1.52 -24.53
C LYS A 260 15.91 -1.99 -24.25
N ASN A 261 16.58 -2.51 -25.28
CA ASN A 261 18.00 -2.81 -25.19
C ASN A 261 18.81 -1.52 -25.22
N LEU A 262 18.89 -0.86 -24.08
CA LEU A 262 19.64 0.37 -23.93
C LEU A 262 21.14 0.07 -23.70
N THR A 263 21.96 0.99 -24.14
CA THR A 263 23.38 1.08 -23.80
C THR A 263 23.60 2.47 -23.21
N PRO A 264 24.05 2.57 -21.96
CA PRO A 264 24.44 1.50 -21.02
C PRO A 264 23.26 0.63 -20.54
N LYS A 265 23.57 -0.58 -20.06
CA LYS A 265 22.58 -1.44 -19.36
C LYS A 265 22.14 -0.76 -18.06
N ARG A 266 20.89 -1.00 -17.65
CA ARG A 266 20.30 -0.35 -16.46
C ARG A 266 19.83 -1.34 -15.42
N VAL A 267 20.24 -1.12 -14.17
CA VAL A 267 19.68 -1.76 -12.99
C VAL A 267 18.84 -0.72 -12.25
N LEU A 268 17.53 -0.93 -12.18
CA LEU A 268 16.63 -0.05 -11.42
C LEU A 268 16.54 -0.55 -9.98
N TYR A 269 17.05 0.22 -9.02
CA TYR A 269 16.85 -0.08 -7.60
C TYR A 269 15.68 0.73 -7.04
N ALA A 270 14.65 0.02 -6.59
CA ALA A 270 13.41 0.58 -6.07
C ALA A 270 13.45 0.69 -4.54
N GLY A 271 13.42 1.91 -4.04
CA GLY A 271 13.49 2.21 -2.63
C GLY A 271 12.28 1.77 -1.81
N PHE A 272 12.49 1.63 -0.51
CA PHE A 272 11.56 1.07 0.45
C PHE A 272 11.08 2.12 1.48
N SER A 273 9.79 2.10 1.84
CA SER A 273 9.19 3.08 2.75
C SER A 273 9.57 2.91 4.23
N LEU A 274 10.11 1.75 4.60
CA LEU A 274 10.54 1.47 5.96
C LEU A 274 12.03 1.70 6.13
N ALA A 275 12.47 1.95 7.37
CA ALA A 275 13.87 2.21 7.63
C ALA A 275 14.74 0.99 7.28
N HIS A 276 15.68 1.21 6.37
CA HIS A 276 16.64 0.25 5.84
C HIS A 276 17.82 1.01 5.22
N SER A 277 19.01 0.48 5.32
CA SER A 277 20.23 1.11 4.76
C SER A 277 20.40 0.84 3.26
N GLU A 278 19.36 1.16 2.48
CA GLU A 278 19.31 0.86 1.04
C GLU A 278 20.41 1.57 0.22
N LYS A 279 20.81 2.77 0.59
CA LYS A 279 21.88 3.50 -0.11
C LYS A 279 23.21 2.76 -0.07
N ARG A 280 23.51 2.02 1.01
CA ARG A 280 24.71 1.18 1.11
C ARG A 280 24.66 -0.01 0.18
N VAL A 281 23.46 -0.59 0.00
CA VAL A 281 23.23 -1.69 -0.94
C VAL A 281 23.40 -1.20 -2.36
N VAL A 282 22.83 -0.04 -2.69
CA VAL A 282 22.95 0.60 -4.01
C VAL A 282 24.40 0.89 -4.35
N ASP A 283 25.16 1.50 -3.44
CA ASP A 283 26.56 1.87 -3.64
C ASP A 283 27.45 0.62 -3.85
N ALA A 284 27.28 -0.39 -3.00
CA ALA A 284 28.01 -1.65 -3.13
C ALA A 284 27.69 -2.40 -4.43
N LEU A 285 26.44 -2.34 -4.88
CA LEU A 285 26.02 -2.93 -6.16
C LEU A 285 26.69 -2.20 -7.32
N ALA A 286 26.68 -0.87 -7.32
CA ALA A 286 27.27 -0.06 -8.37
C ALA A 286 28.79 -0.27 -8.44
N ASP A 287 29.49 -0.25 -7.30
CA ASP A 287 30.94 -0.50 -7.23
C ASP A 287 31.32 -1.87 -7.83
N TYR A 288 30.55 -2.89 -7.50
CA TYR A 288 30.78 -4.22 -8.07
C TYR A 288 30.57 -4.26 -9.59
N LEU A 289 29.50 -3.61 -10.09
CA LEU A 289 29.20 -3.57 -11.52
C LEU A 289 30.29 -2.81 -12.30
N ASP A 290 30.82 -1.72 -11.76
CA ASP A 290 31.92 -0.98 -12.34
C ASP A 290 33.21 -1.82 -12.40
N ILE A 291 33.53 -2.55 -11.34
CA ILE A 291 34.71 -3.43 -11.31
C ILE A 291 34.55 -4.56 -12.35
N LYS A 292 33.37 -5.14 -12.48
CA LYS A 292 33.18 -6.30 -13.34
C LYS A 292 33.06 -5.96 -14.81
N TYR A 293 32.24 -4.96 -15.14
CA TYR A 293 31.88 -4.64 -16.53
C TYR A 293 32.64 -3.42 -17.09
N GLY A 294 33.26 -2.66 -16.24
CA GLY A 294 33.87 -1.36 -16.53
C GLY A 294 32.95 -0.20 -16.13
N PRO A 295 33.54 0.95 -15.75
CA PRO A 295 32.81 2.14 -15.30
C PRO A 295 31.77 2.62 -16.32
N GLY A 296 30.53 2.78 -15.88
CA GLY A 296 29.44 3.29 -16.70
C GLY A 296 28.90 2.34 -17.78
N VAL A 297 29.38 1.08 -17.85
CA VAL A 297 28.84 0.07 -18.78
C VAL A 297 27.48 -0.46 -18.29
N VAL A 298 27.30 -0.51 -16.97
CA VAL A 298 26.02 -0.82 -16.30
C VAL A 298 25.74 0.30 -15.29
N GLU A 299 24.67 1.03 -15.48
CA GLU A 299 24.24 2.11 -14.59
C GLU A 299 23.25 1.61 -13.57
N VAL A 300 23.33 2.11 -12.33
CA VAL A 300 22.34 1.86 -11.27
C VAL A 300 21.46 3.11 -11.13
N HIS A 301 20.19 2.97 -11.51
CA HIS A 301 19.19 4.01 -11.31
C HIS A 301 18.50 3.78 -9.96
N TYR A 302 18.84 4.59 -8.98
CA TYR A 302 18.22 4.53 -7.65
C TYR A 302 16.99 5.43 -7.59
N ARG A 303 15.84 4.81 -7.38
CA ARG A 303 14.57 5.46 -7.16
C ARG A 303 14.17 5.35 -5.70
N PRO A 304 14.48 6.34 -4.83
CA PRO A 304 14.10 6.31 -3.43
C PRO A 304 12.57 6.29 -3.29
N HIS A 305 12.06 5.86 -2.13
CA HIS A 305 10.62 5.91 -1.88
C HIS A 305 10.15 7.37 -1.77
N PRO A 306 9.00 7.75 -2.40
CA PRO A 306 8.53 9.15 -2.43
C PRO A 306 8.18 9.75 -1.07
N ALA A 307 7.88 8.92 -0.07
CA ALA A 307 7.75 9.39 1.31
C ALA A 307 9.07 9.11 2.05
N PRO A 308 10.01 10.07 2.08
CA PRO A 308 11.28 9.87 2.74
C PRO A 308 11.04 9.62 4.23
N ASN A 309 11.58 8.54 4.74
CA ASN A 309 11.64 8.33 6.16
C ASN A 309 12.79 9.18 6.70
N PRO A 310 12.55 10.28 7.45
CA PRO A 310 13.60 11.17 7.95
C PRO A 310 14.58 10.49 8.93
N ARG A 311 14.39 9.20 9.18
CA ARG A 311 15.24 8.36 10.04
C ARG A 311 16.11 7.40 9.24
N ILE A 312 16.09 7.50 7.91
CA ILE A 312 16.96 6.75 7.03
C ILE A 312 18.36 7.33 7.12
N ASP A 313 19.30 6.42 7.18
CA ASP A 313 20.73 6.48 7.03
C ASP A 313 21.27 7.82 6.51
N ASP A 314 22.20 8.41 7.28
CA ASP A 314 23.01 9.58 6.86
C ASP A 314 24.06 9.19 5.79
N TYR A 315 23.97 7.96 5.25
CA TYR A 315 24.89 7.49 4.23
C TYR A 315 24.67 8.24 2.92
N GLU A 316 25.76 8.75 2.34
CA GLU A 316 25.77 9.34 1.01
C GLU A 316 26.34 8.34 0.01
N ILE A 317 25.65 8.21 -1.13
CA ILE A 317 26.13 7.38 -2.25
C ILE A 317 27.42 8.01 -2.79
N LYS A 318 28.43 7.20 -2.97
CA LYS A 318 29.78 7.64 -3.39
C LYS A 318 30.08 7.33 -4.84
N ASN A 319 29.46 6.27 -5.37
CA ASN A 319 29.65 5.87 -6.75
C ASN A 319 28.99 6.86 -7.69
N SER A 320 29.77 7.46 -8.61
CA SER A 320 29.31 8.47 -9.56
C SER A 320 28.45 7.93 -10.71
N HIS A 321 28.36 6.61 -10.89
CA HIS A 321 27.53 5.95 -11.89
C HIS A 321 26.16 5.52 -11.32
N VAL A 322 25.81 6.00 -10.13
CA VAL A 322 24.47 5.89 -9.58
C VAL A 322 23.69 7.15 -9.96
N ASP A 323 22.66 6.97 -10.78
CA ASP A 323 21.69 8.02 -11.07
C ASP A 323 20.58 7.99 -10.02
N VAL A 324 20.46 9.07 -9.25
CA VAL A 324 19.43 9.18 -8.19
C VAL A 324 18.26 9.98 -8.72
N THR A 325 17.10 9.34 -8.83
CA THR A 325 15.86 10.01 -9.20
C THR A 325 15.48 11.04 -8.14
N GLU A 326 15.56 12.32 -8.47
CA GLU A 326 15.05 13.39 -7.64
C GLU A 326 13.52 13.44 -7.74
N TYR A 327 12.83 13.19 -6.63
CA TYR A 327 11.40 13.49 -6.55
C TYR A 327 11.20 15.00 -6.49
N ARG A 328 10.91 15.60 -7.62
CA ARG A 328 10.25 16.90 -7.62
C ARG A 328 8.95 16.74 -6.84
N ASP A 329 8.64 17.73 -6.01
CA ASP A 329 7.47 17.72 -5.13
C ASP A 329 6.19 17.32 -5.90
N LEU A 330 5.86 16.02 -5.86
CA LEU A 330 4.66 15.45 -6.48
C LEU A 330 3.37 16.04 -5.87
N SER A 331 3.52 16.88 -4.82
CA SER A 331 2.42 17.59 -4.21
C SER A 331 1.80 18.65 -5.11
N ARG A 332 2.52 19.12 -6.14
CA ARG A 332 2.13 20.27 -6.98
C ARG A 332 1.60 19.94 -8.36
N THR A 333 1.84 18.74 -8.86
CA THR A 333 1.40 18.38 -10.21
C THR A 333 0.51 17.16 -10.13
N GLY A 334 -0.79 17.35 -10.34
CA GLY A 334 -1.68 16.27 -10.73
C GLY A 334 -1.16 15.71 -12.04
N MET A 335 -0.39 14.62 -12.02
CA MET A 335 0.20 14.07 -13.23
C MET A 335 -0.50 12.78 -13.64
N PRO A 336 -1.24 12.79 -14.75
CA PRO A 336 -1.70 11.57 -15.44
C PRO A 336 -0.54 10.67 -15.86
N HIS A 337 0.62 11.26 -16.13
CA HIS A 337 1.78 10.60 -16.74
C HIS A 337 2.66 9.75 -15.81
N MET A 338 2.42 9.77 -14.50
CA MET A 338 3.30 9.02 -13.58
C MET A 338 3.28 7.50 -13.80
N ASN A 339 2.15 6.94 -14.23
CA ASN A 339 2.08 5.50 -14.53
C ASN A 339 2.89 5.17 -15.79
N GLU A 340 2.79 6.00 -16.84
CA GLU A 340 3.52 5.81 -18.08
C GLU A 340 5.02 6.02 -17.91
N GLU A 341 5.45 7.09 -17.21
CA GLU A 341 6.87 7.33 -16.91
C GLU A 341 7.46 6.19 -16.10
N PHE A 342 6.71 5.67 -15.14
CA PHE A 342 7.17 4.55 -14.32
C PHE A 342 7.22 3.25 -15.14
N ILE A 343 6.22 2.96 -15.95
CA ILE A 343 6.23 1.80 -16.86
C ILE A 343 7.39 1.90 -17.84
N ASN A 344 7.68 3.10 -18.36
CA ASN A 344 8.84 3.33 -19.22
C ASN A 344 10.16 3.07 -18.49
N ALA A 345 10.30 3.54 -17.25
CA ALA A 345 11.48 3.27 -16.43
C ALA A 345 11.65 1.75 -16.15
N LEU A 346 10.54 1.03 -15.91
CA LEU A 346 10.56 -0.43 -15.81
C LEU A 346 10.94 -1.08 -17.15
N ALA A 347 10.39 -0.60 -18.28
CA ALA A 347 10.69 -1.13 -19.61
C ALA A 347 12.17 -0.95 -20.00
N GLU A 348 12.81 0.09 -19.50
CA GLU A 348 14.22 0.41 -19.73
C GLU A 348 15.18 -0.37 -18.80
N ALA A 349 14.69 -0.94 -17.71
CA ALA A 349 15.50 -1.70 -16.79
C ALA A 349 15.82 -3.10 -17.34
N ASN A 350 17.10 -3.48 -17.31
CA ASN A 350 17.52 -4.86 -17.57
C ASN A 350 17.24 -5.74 -16.34
N VAL A 351 17.34 -5.17 -15.14
CA VAL A 351 17.03 -5.84 -13.86
C VAL A 351 16.38 -4.82 -12.94
N VAL A 352 15.32 -5.22 -12.25
CA VAL A 352 14.70 -4.42 -11.18
C VAL A 352 15.06 -5.04 -9.83
N VAL A 353 15.64 -4.25 -8.95
CA VAL A 353 16.05 -4.65 -7.60
C VAL A 353 15.24 -3.85 -6.58
N GLY A 354 14.81 -4.45 -5.50
CA GLY A 354 14.15 -3.72 -4.42
C GLY A 354 13.59 -4.61 -3.35
N ALA A 355 13.23 -4.02 -2.21
CA ALA A 355 12.56 -4.72 -1.14
C ALA A 355 11.15 -5.18 -1.57
N PRO A 356 10.57 -6.21 -0.91
CA PRO A 356 9.22 -6.66 -1.20
C PRO A 356 8.19 -5.53 -1.06
N THR A 357 7.75 -4.97 -2.18
CA THR A 357 6.83 -3.82 -2.26
C THR A 357 5.87 -3.99 -3.44
N THR A 358 4.83 -3.16 -3.49
CA THR A 358 3.91 -3.11 -4.62
C THR A 358 4.65 -2.84 -5.94
N LEU A 359 5.72 -2.05 -5.89
CA LEU A 359 6.54 -1.72 -7.06
C LEU A 359 7.20 -2.98 -7.67
N MET A 360 7.63 -3.93 -6.84
CA MET A 360 8.17 -5.19 -7.33
C MET A 360 7.10 -6.04 -8.03
N LEU A 361 5.83 -5.99 -7.57
CA LEU A 361 4.71 -6.60 -8.30
C LEU A 361 4.52 -5.95 -9.67
N GLU A 362 4.60 -4.62 -9.74
CA GLU A 362 4.48 -3.88 -11.01
C GLU A 362 5.60 -4.26 -11.99
N ALA A 363 6.83 -4.39 -11.51
CA ALA A 363 7.96 -4.86 -12.31
C ALA A 363 7.76 -6.29 -12.86
N MET A 364 7.22 -7.19 -12.04
CA MET A 364 6.87 -8.55 -12.47
C MET A 364 5.72 -8.55 -13.48
N LEU A 365 4.70 -7.68 -13.31
CA LEU A 365 3.59 -7.55 -14.25
C LEU A 365 4.05 -7.04 -15.62
N VAL A 366 5.08 -6.19 -15.65
CA VAL A 366 5.74 -5.71 -16.88
C VAL A 366 6.68 -6.79 -17.48
N GLY A 367 6.92 -7.88 -16.74
CA GLY A 367 7.78 -8.97 -17.19
C GLY A 367 9.27 -8.67 -17.08
N ARG A 368 9.69 -7.78 -16.17
CA ARG A 368 11.12 -7.49 -15.96
C ARG A 368 11.75 -8.53 -15.04
N PRO A 369 13.03 -8.91 -15.30
CA PRO A 369 13.79 -9.69 -14.34
C PRO A 369 13.88 -8.95 -12.99
N CYS A 370 13.46 -9.61 -11.92
CA CYS A 370 13.38 -9.01 -10.57
C CYS A 370 14.31 -9.73 -9.60
N VAL A 371 14.95 -8.95 -8.72
CA VAL A 371 15.71 -9.47 -7.58
C VAL A 371 15.19 -8.81 -6.31
N LEU A 372 14.65 -9.60 -5.38
CA LEU A 372 14.22 -9.06 -4.10
C LEU A 372 15.42 -8.79 -3.19
N ASP A 373 15.54 -7.55 -2.75
CA ASP A 373 16.39 -7.19 -1.63
C ASP A 373 15.68 -7.57 -0.34
N ILE A 374 16.13 -8.64 0.30
CA ILE A 374 15.71 -9.05 1.65
C ILE A 374 16.91 -9.05 2.59
N THR A 375 17.85 -8.15 2.37
CA THR A 375 19.02 -7.98 3.24
C THR A 375 18.61 -7.43 4.62
N SER A 376 19.38 -7.78 5.62
CA SER A 376 19.28 -7.19 6.96
C SER A 376 20.50 -6.34 7.23
N ASP A 377 20.28 -5.05 7.46
CA ASP A 377 21.34 -4.11 7.80
C ASP A 377 21.78 -4.19 9.28
N LYS A 378 21.16 -5.08 10.06
CA LYS A 378 21.37 -5.27 11.52
C LYS A 378 21.14 -4.01 12.38
N PHE A 379 20.84 -2.86 11.78
CA PHE A 379 20.57 -1.59 12.48
C PHE A 379 19.09 -1.30 12.64
N HIS A 380 18.24 -1.70 11.67
CA HIS A 380 16.83 -1.36 11.65
C HIS A 380 15.95 -2.61 11.86
N ARG A 381 14.99 -2.50 12.79
CA ARG A 381 13.98 -3.55 13.01
C ARG A 381 13.09 -3.77 11.77
N THR A 382 12.97 -2.77 10.94
CA THR A 382 12.17 -2.76 9.71
C THR A 382 13.01 -2.91 8.46
N SER A 383 14.25 -3.40 8.58
CA SER A 383 15.06 -3.76 7.41
C SER A 383 14.28 -4.70 6.48
N ALA A 384 14.62 -4.70 5.21
CA ALA A 384 13.93 -5.49 4.19
C ALA A 384 13.81 -6.97 4.58
N GLY A 385 14.89 -7.58 5.11
CA GLY A 385 14.88 -8.97 5.58
C GLY A 385 13.96 -9.21 6.77
N ASN A 386 13.97 -8.32 7.77
CA ASN A 386 13.08 -8.43 8.93
C ASN A 386 11.60 -8.25 8.53
N ALA A 387 11.32 -7.32 7.61
CA ALA A 387 9.98 -7.10 7.09
C ALA A 387 9.50 -8.32 6.29
N ALA A 388 10.34 -8.87 5.43
CA ALA A 388 10.03 -10.07 4.64
C ALA A 388 9.60 -11.25 5.51
N GLN A 389 10.26 -11.46 6.66
CA GLN A 389 9.91 -12.54 7.59
C GLN A 389 8.64 -12.28 8.39
N ARG A 390 8.33 -11.01 8.72
CA ARG A 390 7.27 -10.64 9.67
C ARG A 390 5.98 -10.16 9.03
N TYR A 391 6.03 -9.70 7.79
CA TYR A 391 4.84 -9.20 7.11
C TYR A 391 4.09 -10.33 6.42
N THR A 392 2.88 -10.60 6.88
CA THR A 392 2.03 -11.70 6.39
C THR A 392 1.82 -11.65 4.89
N HIS A 393 1.59 -10.46 4.32
CA HIS A 393 1.38 -10.27 2.88
C HIS A 393 2.64 -10.50 2.03
N MET A 394 3.83 -10.45 2.59
CA MET A 394 5.07 -10.69 1.84
C MET A 394 5.35 -12.18 1.60
N ARG A 395 4.70 -13.08 2.36
CA ARG A 395 4.95 -14.52 2.25
C ARG A 395 4.68 -15.07 0.86
N ASP A 396 3.56 -14.68 0.26
CA ASP A 396 3.17 -15.18 -1.06
C ASP A 396 4.06 -14.59 -2.16
N LEU A 397 4.51 -13.34 -2.00
CA LEU A 397 5.51 -12.75 -2.89
C LEU A 397 6.85 -13.51 -2.81
N LEU A 398 7.29 -13.85 -1.58
CA LEU A 398 8.51 -14.63 -1.38
C LEU A 398 8.39 -16.07 -1.88
N ALA A 399 7.17 -16.58 -2.04
CA ALA A 399 6.89 -17.90 -2.57
C ALA A 399 6.79 -17.95 -4.11
N VAL A 400 6.85 -16.78 -4.79
CA VAL A 400 6.84 -16.73 -6.25
C VAL A 400 8.03 -17.50 -6.81
N ARG A 401 7.71 -18.44 -7.71
CA ARG A 401 8.69 -19.29 -8.34
C ARG A 401 9.65 -18.47 -9.21
N ASP A 402 10.90 -18.89 -9.21
CA ASP A 402 11.99 -18.28 -10.00
C ASP A 402 12.26 -16.80 -9.71
N LEU A 403 11.66 -16.24 -8.66
CA LEU A 403 11.96 -14.88 -8.21
C LEU A 403 13.27 -14.88 -7.43
N ALA A 404 14.30 -14.27 -8.01
CA ALA A 404 15.62 -14.15 -7.39
C ALA A 404 15.57 -13.25 -6.14
N ARG A 405 16.41 -13.55 -5.15
CA ARG A 405 16.50 -12.79 -3.89
C ARG A 405 17.90 -12.82 -3.29
N GLY A 406 18.24 -11.78 -2.54
CA GLY A 406 19.48 -11.70 -1.76
C GLY A 406 19.19 -11.42 -0.30
N GLU A 407 19.66 -12.29 0.60
CA GLU A 407 19.63 -12.12 2.06
C GLU A 407 20.86 -11.36 2.57
N THR A 408 21.90 -11.33 1.75
CA THR A 408 23.11 -10.54 1.95
C THR A 408 23.39 -9.71 0.69
N ILE A 409 24.22 -8.66 0.83
CA ILE A 409 24.63 -7.83 -0.31
C ILE A 409 25.31 -8.69 -1.38
N ASP A 410 26.18 -9.61 -1.00
CA ASP A 410 26.89 -10.50 -1.94
C ASP A 410 25.92 -11.41 -2.72
N GLN A 411 24.89 -11.96 -2.04
CA GLN A 411 23.86 -12.75 -2.70
C GLN A 411 23.04 -11.90 -3.66
N LEU A 412 22.70 -10.67 -3.27
CA LEU A 412 21.97 -9.73 -4.12
C LEU A 412 22.75 -9.41 -5.39
N ILE A 413 24.03 -9.03 -5.22
CA ILE A 413 24.96 -8.75 -6.32
C ILE A 413 25.10 -9.98 -7.23
N SER A 414 25.29 -11.16 -6.67
CA SER A 414 25.40 -12.41 -7.43
C SER A 414 24.13 -12.69 -8.26
N ALA A 415 22.94 -12.45 -7.70
CA ALA A 415 21.68 -12.63 -8.39
C ALA A 415 21.52 -11.64 -9.57
N VAL A 416 21.82 -10.36 -9.34
CA VAL A 416 21.80 -9.33 -10.40
C VAL A 416 22.76 -9.69 -11.52
N ASN A 417 24.00 -10.05 -11.14
CA ASN A 417 25.03 -10.42 -12.07
C ASN A 417 24.65 -11.61 -12.96
N LYS A 418 24.08 -12.67 -12.37
CA LYS A 418 23.61 -13.84 -13.11
C LYS A 418 22.57 -13.47 -14.18
N ILE A 419 21.68 -12.55 -13.89
CA ILE A 419 20.66 -12.07 -14.85
C ILE A 419 21.30 -11.26 -15.97
N LEU A 420 22.25 -10.35 -15.64
CA LEU A 420 22.95 -9.51 -16.62
C LEU A 420 23.85 -10.33 -17.55
N ASP A 421 24.53 -11.37 -17.03
CA ASP A 421 25.38 -12.26 -17.81
C ASP A 421 24.57 -13.17 -18.72
N ALA A 422 23.40 -13.62 -18.26
CA ALA A 422 22.48 -14.43 -19.08
C ALA A 422 21.80 -13.64 -20.20
N GLY A 423 21.87 -12.29 -20.15
CA GLY A 423 21.18 -11.42 -21.12
C GLY A 423 19.67 -11.53 -21.06
N THR A 424 19.12 -12.01 -19.95
CA THR A 424 17.66 -12.16 -19.76
C THR A 424 17.01 -10.79 -19.71
N THR A 425 16.07 -10.53 -20.61
CA THR A 425 15.38 -9.21 -20.69
C THR A 425 13.91 -9.30 -20.27
N THR A 426 13.33 -10.50 -20.29
CA THR A 426 11.93 -10.72 -19.91
C THR A 426 11.77 -12.01 -19.12
N VAL A 427 10.88 -11.98 -18.12
CA VAL A 427 10.54 -13.15 -17.29
C VAL A 427 9.03 -13.14 -17.07
N SER A 428 8.40 -14.31 -17.20
CA SER A 428 7.00 -14.51 -16.81
C SER A 428 6.95 -15.07 -15.40
N TYR A 429 6.25 -14.39 -14.51
CA TYR A 429 6.05 -14.81 -13.12
C TYR A 429 4.63 -15.31 -12.88
N GLU A 430 4.49 -16.38 -12.11
CA GLU A 430 3.19 -16.92 -11.69
C GLU A 430 2.66 -16.13 -10.48
N ILE A 431 2.06 -14.96 -10.74
CA ILE A 431 1.60 -14.00 -9.70
C ILE A 431 0.08 -13.74 -9.74
N GLU A 432 -0.69 -14.56 -10.45
CA GLU A 432 -2.14 -14.39 -10.57
C GLU A 432 -2.87 -14.43 -9.23
N HIS A 433 -2.31 -15.11 -8.24
CA HIS A 433 -2.83 -15.13 -6.87
C HIS A 433 -2.65 -13.79 -6.13
N LEU A 434 -1.65 -12.98 -6.52
CA LEU A 434 -1.41 -11.63 -6.02
C LEU A 434 -2.21 -10.60 -6.82
N TYR A 435 -2.15 -10.70 -8.15
CA TYR A 435 -2.91 -9.86 -9.06
C TYR A 435 -3.20 -10.58 -10.37
N ASP A 436 -4.47 -10.79 -10.67
CA ASP A 436 -4.90 -11.41 -11.93
C ASP A 436 -5.09 -10.36 -13.03
N THR A 437 -4.28 -10.46 -14.08
CA THR A 437 -4.39 -9.61 -15.28
C THR A 437 -5.31 -10.20 -16.35
N GLY A 438 -5.77 -11.44 -16.21
CA GLY A 438 -6.55 -12.15 -17.22
C GLY A 438 -8.04 -11.85 -17.23
N GLY A 439 -8.57 -11.24 -16.15
CA GLY A 439 -9.97 -10.94 -15.99
C GLY A 439 -10.41 -9.60 -16.61
N PRO A 440 -11.72 -9.26 -16.49
CA PRO A 440 -12.24 -7.97 -16.92
C PRO A 440 -11.59 -6.80 -16.16
N SER A 441 -11.68 -5.59 -16.71
CA SER A 441 -11.21 -4.37 -16.04
C SER A 441 -11.94 -4.14 -14.70
N TYR A 442 -11.35 -3.33 -13.84
CA TYR A 442 -12.00 -2.95 -12.57
C TYR A 442 -13.34 -2.26 -12.84
N ALA A 443 -13.41 -1.40 -13.87
CA ALA A 443 -14.63 -0.70 -14.25
C ALA A 443 -15.75 -1.66 -14.68
N GLU A 444 -15.46 -2.66 -15.52
CA GLU A 444 -16.44 -3.64 -15.97
C GLU A 444 -16.96 -4.48 -14.80
N GLN A 445 -16.08 -4.95 -13.92
CA GLN A 445 -16.45 -5.74 -12.74
C GLN A 445 -17.30 -4.91 -11.77
N LEU A 446 -16.91 -3.65 -11.50
CA LEU A 446 -17.66 -2.76 -10.63
C LEU A 446 -19.05 -2.44 -11.20
N THR A 447 -19.13 -2.13 -12.50
CA THR A 447 -20.40 -1.89 -13.19
C THR A 447 -21.35 -3.07 -13.05
N SER A 448 -20.86 -4.29 -13.22
CA SER A 448 -21.67 -5.51 -13.08
C SER A 448 -22.33 -5.64 -11.70
N ILE A 449 -21.57 -5.32 -10.62
CA ILE A 449 -22.11 -5.39 -9.24
C ILE A 449 -23.07 -4.23 -8.94
N LEU A 450 -22.77 -3.03 -9.46
CA LEU A 450 -23.59 -1.84 -9.20
C LEU A 450 -24.97 -1.90 -9.89
N LEU A 451 -25.10 -2.67 -10.96
CA LEU A 451 -26.33 -2.84 -11.73
C LEU A 451 -27.13 -4.11 -11.37
N ALA A 452 -26.53 -5.00 -10.55
CA ALA A 452 -27.19 -6.20 -10.01
C ALA A 452 -28.05 -5.86 -8.77
#